data_fdbcbe3c0e958a3adcb505c1460c4370
#
_entry.id   fdbcbe3c0e958a3adcb505c1460c4370
#
_cell.length_a   1.000
_cell.length_b   1.000
_cell.length_c   1.000
_cell.angle_alpha   90.00
_cell.angle_beta   90.00
_cell.angle_gamma   90.00
#
_symmetry.space_group_name_H-M   'P 1'
#
loop_
_entity.id
_entity.type
_entity.pdbx_description
1 polymer ?
#
loop_
_entity_poly.entity_id
_entity_poly.type
_entity_poly.pdbx_seq_one_letter_code
_entity_poly.pdbx_strand_id
1 'polypeptide(L)'
;MKSIYEPLFEPLKIGDVEVKNKFFMAPMATIVDVDEDYCYTQQSIDYYVERAKGGVGLIITGANWVENDVEPHARCSFPCPNMLPLKYEHKAKEMTDRTHAFGTKIFLQLTAGLGRSALPNFVDMKDFVAPSPTTNRWIPNAPCRELTTEEIEHIIEKFGDAAVIAKNSGFDGVEIHAVHEGYLLDCFTMTLFNQRTDKYGGDLKGRLRFATEIVETIKNKCGKDFPVILRFSIKSYIKQLRQGGLPGEDFKELGRDIDEAIEAVKILQEAGYDAFDADAGTYDSWYWAHPPMYFEKGMY
;
A
#
# COMPACT_ATOMS: atom_id res chain seq x y z
N MET A 1 -29.35 18.22 22.72
CA MET A 1 -28.74 18.56 21.41
C MET A 1 -27.87 17.41 21.01
N LYS A 2 -28.07 16.81 19.80
CA LYS A 2 -27.15 15.82 19.27
C LYS A 2 -25.81 16.52 18.98
N SER A 3 -24.69 15.88 19.36
CA SER A 3 -23.35 16.40 19.04
C SER A 3 -23.14 16.38 17.52
N ILE A 4 -22.50 17.40 16.95
CA ILE A 4 -22.09 17.41 15.54
C ILE A 4 -21.10 16.28 15.21
N TYR A 5 -20.49 15.69 16.22
CA TYR A 5 -19.53 14.57 16.10
C TYR A 5 -20.20 13.19 16.21
N GLU A 6 -21.51 13.11 16.51
CA GLU A 6 -22.21 11.82 16.68
C GLU A 6 -22.02 10.89 15.47
N PRO A 7 -22.04 11.35 14.20
CA PRO A 7 -21.84 10.48 13.04
C PRO A 7 -20.46 9.78 12.98
N LEU A 8 -19.44 10.31 13.67
CA LEU A 8 -18.11 9.68 13.73
C LEU A 8 -18.09 8.43 14.63
N PHE A 9 -19.05 8.30 15.54
CA PHE A 9 -19.19 7.17 16.46
C PHE A 9 -20.17 6.10 15.97
N GLU A 10 -20.80 6.33 14.81
CA GLU A 10 -21.65 5.34 14.18
C GLU A 10 -20.81 4.25 13.53
N PRO A 11 -21.26 2.97 13.58
CA PRO A 11 -20.56 1.89 12.89
C PRO A 11 -20.52 2.10 11.37
N LEU A 12 -19.53 1.50 10.74
CA LEU A 12 -19.35 1.47 9.29
C LEU A 12 -19.05 0.04 8.84
N LYS A 13 -19.56 -0.37 7.68
CA LYS A 13 -19.19 -1.65 7.05
C LYS A 13 -18.16 -1.45 5.95
N ILE A 14 -17.15 -2.35 5.93
CA ILE A 14 -16.19 -2.51 4.85
C ILE A 14 -16.29 -3.96 4.38
N GLY A 15 -16.86 -4.20 3.20
CA GLY A 15 -17.32 -5.52 2.83
C GLY A 15 -18.28 -6.05 3.90
N ASP A 16 -18.03 -7.24 4.41
CA ASP A 16 -18.84 -7.85 5.49
C ASP A 16 -18.34 -7.54 6.92
N VAL A 17 -17.25 -6.80 7.06
CA VAL A 17 -16.70 -6.43 8.37
C VAL A 17 -17.31 -5.14 8.90
N GLU A 18 -17.92 -5.21 10.07
CA GLU A 18 -18.42 -4.04 10.79
C GLU A 18 -17.33 -3.45 11.69
N VAL A 19 -17.10 -2.15 11.54
CA VAL A 19 -16.15 -1.33 12.31
C VAL A 19 -16.96 -0.44 13.26
N LYS A 20 -16.64 -0.45 14.55
CA LYS A 20 -17.43 0.19 15.62
C LYS A 20 -17.58 1.72 15.54
N ASN A 21 -16.70 2.41 14.83
CA ASN A 21 -16.73 3.86 14.62
C ASN A 21 -15.86 4.24 13.40
N LYS A 22 -15.89 5.50 12.99
CA LYS A 22 -15.17 6.03 11.82
C LYS A 22 -13.78 6.63 12.13
N PHE A 23 -13.20 6.30 13.29
CA PHE A 23 -11.82 6.64 13.60
C PHE A 23 -10.90 5.51 13.16
N PHE A 24 -10.11 5.77 12.13
CA PHE A 24 -9.20 4.79 11.54
C PHE A 24 -7.76 5.24 11.74
N MET A 25 -6.90 4.29 12.09
CA MET A 25 -5.47 4.50 12.08
C MET A 25 -4.94 4.12 10.69
N ALA A 26 -4.51 5.14 9.93
CA ALA A 26 -3.87 4.95 8.63
C ALA A 26 -2.56 4.15 8.76
N PRO A 27 -2.14 3.45 7.71
CA PRO A 27 -0.94 2.63 7.74
C PRO A 27 0.31 3.46 8.01
N MET A 28 1.09 3.01 8.99
CA MET A 28 2.37 3.61 9.36
C MET A 28 3.36 2.51 9.72
N ALA A 29 4.44 2.43 8.96
CA ALA A 29 5.56 1.57 9.30
C ALA A 29 6.39 2.21 10.41
N THR A 30 6.59 1.51 11.51
CA THR A 30 7.54 1.89 12.53
C THR A 30 8.85 1.12 12.26
N ILE A 31 9.97 1.82 12.15
CA ILE A 31 11.29 1.27 11.71
C ILE A 31 11.82 0.13 12.63
N VAL A 32 11.17 -0.10 13.76
CA VAL A 32 11.52 -1.12 14.77
C VAL A 32 10.59 -2.33 14.75
N ASP A 33 9.75 -2.47 13.73
CA ASP A 33 8.61 -3.37 13.73
C ASP A 33 8.95 -4.81 13.45
N VAL A 34 10.14 -5.11 12.91
CA VAL A 34 10.48 -6.41 12.37
C VAL A 34 11.69 -7.01 13.05
N ASP A 35 11.64 -8.31 13.38
CA ASP A 35 12.78 -9.09 13.83
C ASP A 35 13.61 -9.62 12.65
N GLU A 36 14.68 -10.36 12.96
CA GLU A 36 15.57 -10.96 11.95
C GLU A 36 14.90 -12.04 11.08
N ASP A 37 13.71 -12.50 11.48
CA ASP A 37 12.92 -13.50 10.77
C ASP A 37 11.74 -12.88 10.00
N TYR A 38 11.77 -11.58 9.74
CA TYR A 38 10.70 -10.82 9.06
C TYR A 38 9.33 -10.90 9.74
N CYS A 39 9.30 -11.08 11.06
CA CYS A 39 8.08 -11.14 11.86
C CYS A 39 7.97 -9.91 12.77
N TYR A 40 6.76 -9.63 13.24
CA TYR A 40 6.52 -8.56 14.20
C TYR A 40 7.28 -8.75 15.50
N THR A 41 7.93 -7.67 15.97
CA THR A 41 8.51 -7.62 17.32
C THR A 41 7.42 -7.44 18.37
N GLN A 42 7.74 -7.72 19.64
CA GLN A 42 6.82 -7.43 20.75
C GLN A 42 6.49 -5.93 20.83
N GLN A 43 7.45 -5.07 20.53
CA GLN A 43 7.27 -3.62 20.53
C GLN A 43 6.25 -3.18 19.49
N SER A 44 6.28 -3.76 18.28
CA SER A 44 5.27 -3.49 17.25
C SER A 44 3.88 -3.99 17.66
N ILE A 45 3.77 -5.18 18.24
CA ILE A 45 2.51 -5.70 18.74
C ILE A 45 1.91 -4.74 19.77
N ASP A 46 2.70 -4.36 20.76
CA ASP A 46 2.27 -3.42 21.81
C ASP A 46 1.90 -2.04 21.24
N TYR A 47 2.59 -1.58 20.22
CA TYR A 47 2.29 -0.34 19.52
C TYR A 47 0.85 -0.33 18.96
N TYR A 48 0.42 -1.38 18.26
CA TYR A 48 -0.94 -1.46 17.72
C TYR A 48 -1.99 -1.67 18.82
N VAL A 49 -1.68 -2.48 19.81
CA VAL A 49 -2.57 -2.70 20.97
C VAL A 49 -2.86 -1.41 21.74
N GLU A 50 -1.86 -0.55 21.94
CA GLU A 50 -2.07 0.75 22.61
C GLU A 50 -3.00 1.68 21.82
N ARG A 51 -3.01 1.62 20.46
CA ARG A 51 -3.98 2.37 19.63
C ARG A 51 -5.38 1.79 19.74
N ALA A 52 -5.50 0.47 19.81
CA ALA A 52 -6.79 -0.18 20.03
C ALA A 52 -7.41 0.21 21.37
N LYS A 53 -6.62 0.29 22.45
CA LYS A 53 -7.04 0.82 23.76
C LYS A 53 -7.56 2.25 23.68
N GLY A 54 -7.00 3.07 22.77
CA GLY A 54 -7.45 4.42 22.50
C GLY A 54 -8.84 4.51 21.87
N GLY A 55 -9.43 3.39 21.42
CA GLY A 55 -10.80 3.31 20.96
C GLY A 55 -11.00 3.45 19.46
N VAL A 56 -9.95 3.45 18.64
CA VAL A 56 -10.09 3.46 17.18
C VAL A 56 -10.93 2.28 16.69
N GLY A 57 -11.68 2.47 15.59
CA GLY A 57 -12.52 1.43 15.01
C GLY A 57 -11.73 0.46 14.16
N LEU A 58 -10.80 0.97 13.36
CA LEU A 58 -9.95 0.18 12.47
C LEU A 58 -8.49 0.62 12.61
N ILE A 59 -7.59 -0.35 12.63
CA ILE A 59 -6.16 -0.17 12.47
C ILE A 59 -5.75 -0.80 11.15
N ILE A 60 -5.01 -0.08 10.32
CA ILE A 60 -4.30 -0.64 9.17
C ILE A 60 -2.81 -0.65 9.54
N THR A 61 -2.16 -1.80 9.44
CA THR A 61 -0.74 -1.91 9.82
C THR A 61 0.16 -1.16 8.85
N GLY A 62 1.40 -0.94 9.21
CA GLY A 62 2.43 -0.58 8.25
C GLY A 62 2.63 -1.65 7.18
N ALA A 63 3.30 -1.31 6.09
CA ALA A 63 3.49 -2.18 4.94
C ALA A 63 4.20 -3.49 5.31
N ASN A 64 3.76 -4.58 4.71
CA ASN A 64 4.38 -5.89 4.76
C ASN A 64 4.74 -6.31 3.33
N TRP A 65 5.96 -6.80 3.14
CA TRP A 65 6.38 -7.37 1.86
C TRP A 65 5.63 -8.67 1.56
N VAL A 66 5.27 -8.88 0.29
CA VAL A 66 4.65 -10.15 -0.10
C VAL A 66 5.67 -11.16 -0.64
N GLU A 67 6.88 -10.71 -1.00
CA GLU A 67 7.93 -11.59 -1.53
C GLU A 67 9.32 -10.99 -1.27
N ASN A 68 10.37 -11.74 -1.53
CA ASN A 68 11.76 -11.30 -1.41
C ASN A 68 12.65 -11.93 -2.51
N ASP A 69 12.06 -12.26 -3.65
CA ASP A 69 12.75 -12.94 -4.76
C ASP A 69 13.02 -11.97 -5.92
N VAL A 70 12.03 -11.11 -6.23
CA VAL A 70 12.06 -10.18 -7.37
C VAL A 70 12.73 -8.85 -7.01
N GLU A 71 12.41 -8.31 -5.83
CA GLU A 71 13.03 -7.13 -5.24
C GLU A 71 13.64 -7.52 -3.88
N PRO A 72 14.80 -8.20 -3.85
CA PRO A 72 15.38 -8.72 -2.62
C PRO A 72 15.76 -7.60 -1.64
N HIS A 73 15.31 -7.73 -0.39
CA HIS A 73 15.61 -6.77 0.65
C HIS A 73 16.91 -7.12 1.37
N ALA A 74 17.87 -6.22 1.34
CA ALA A 74 19.17 -6.39 1.97
C ALA A 74 19.10 -6.47 3.51
N ARG A 75 17.99 -6.04 4.11
CA ARG A 75 17.73 -6.06 5.56
C ARG A 75 16.24 -6.23 5.83
N CYS A 76 15.93 -6.80 7.00
CA CYS A 76 14.56 -6.88 7.53
C CYS A 76 14.04 -5.46 7.83
N SER A 77 13.44 -4.80 6.83
CA SER A 77 12.92 -3.43 6.98
C SER A 77 11.42 -3.40 7.25
N PHE A 78 10.70 -4.41 6.75
CA PHE A 78 9.27 -4.62 6.98
C PHE A 78 9.00 -6.10 7.20
N PRO A 79 7.93 -6.47 7.91
CA PRO A 79 7.53 -7.86 8.02
C PRO A 79 7.19 -8.46 6.65
N CYS A 80 7.37 -9.78 6.51
CA CYS A 80 7.04 -10.51 5.29
C CYS A 80 6.36 -11.85 5.64
N PRO A 81 5.03 -11.96 5.47
CA PRO A 81 4.28 -13.15 5.83
C PRO A 81 4.81 -14.43 5.17
N ASN A 82 5.19 -14.33 3.90
CA ASN A 82 5.59 -15.47 3.08
C ASN A 82 7.00 -16.01 3.38
N MET A 83 7.82 -15.30 4.18
CA MET A 83 9.18 -15.77 4.52
C MET A 83 9.16 -16.95 5.52
N LEU A 84 8.47 -16.79 6.63
CA LEU A 84 8.31 -17.82 7.67
C LEU A 84 6.84 -17.86 8.14
N PRO A 85 5.92 -18.44 7.34
CA PRO A 85 4.48 -18.32 7.53
C PRO A 85 4.01 -18.70 8.94
N LEU A 86 4.42 -19.86 9.45
CA LEU A 86 3.97 -20.33 10.76
C LEU A 86 4.46 -19.44 11.93
N LYS A 87 5.67 -18.91 11.84
CA LYS A 87 6.19 -17.98 12.84
C LYS A 87 5.48 -16.65 12.76
N TYR A 88 5.24 -16.17 11.55
CA TYR A 88 4.49 -14.93 11.30
C TYR A 88 3.07 -15.04 11.85
N GLU A 89 2.33 -16.13 11.53
CA GLU A 89 0.98 -16.37 12.04
C GLU A 89 0.95 -16.36 13.56
N HIS A 90 1.90 -17.01 14.22
CA HIS A 90 1.96 -17.03 15.69
C HIS A 90 2.09 -15.62 16.29
N LYS A 91 3.02 -14.80 15.76
CA LYS A 91 3.24 -13.43 16.23
C LYS A 91 2.07 -12.50 15.91
N ALA A 92 1.59 -12.57 14.67
CA ALA A 92 0.47 -11.75 14.22
C ALA A 92 -0.83 -12.10 14.94
N LYS A 93 -1.04 -13.37 15.29
CA LYS A 93 -2.23 -13.79 16.06
C LYS A 93 -2.28 -13.17 17.46
N GLU A 94 -1.15 -13.06 18.16
CA GLU A 94 -1.10 -12.33 19.44
C GLU A 94 -1.57 -10.88 19.25
N MET A 95 -1.10 -10.21 18.19
CA MET A 95 -1.48 -8.83 17.89
C MET A 95 -2.98 -8.69 17.61
N THR A 96 -3.53 -9.55 16.75
CA THR A 96 -4.95 -9.49 16.37
C THR A 96 -5.85 -9.81 17.55
N ASP A 97 -5.58 -10.87 18.31
CA ASP A 97 -6.37 -11.26 19.48
C ASP A 97 -6.41 -10.13 20.54
N ARG A 98 -5.25 -9.51 20.81
CA ARG A 98 -5.15 -8.40 21.78
C ARG A 98 -5.82 -7.12 21.27
N THR A 99 -5.78 -6.86 19.97
CA THR A 99 -6.47 -5.73 19.32
C THR A 99 -7.99 -5.93 19.38
N HIS A 100 -8.47 -7.13 19.05
CA HIS A 100 -9.88 -7.49 19.09
C HIS A 100 -10.48 -7.42 20.49
N ALA A 101 -9.69 -7.63 21.55
CA ALA A 101 -10.15 -7.48 22.94
C ALA A 101 -10.70 -6.07 23.25
N PHE A 102 -10.35 -5.06 22.46
CA PHE A 102 -10.88 -3.70 22.53
C PHE A 102 -11.98 -3.41 21.51
N GLY A 103 -12.46 -4.43 20.78
CA GLY A 103 -13.47 -4.28 19.72
C GLY A 103 -12.95 -3.50 18.49
N THR A 104 -11.64 -3.38 18.33
CA THR A 104 -11.01 -2.74 17.19
C THR A 104 -10.76 -3.78 16.10
N LYS A 105 -11.04 -3.44 14.85
CA LYS A 105 -10.70 -4.24 13.68
C LYS A 105 -9.27 -3.93 13.24
N ILE A 106 -8.60 -4.92 12.63
CA ILE A 106 -7.23 -4.74 12.15
C ILE A 106 -7.05 -5.36 10.76
N PHE A 107 -6.54 -4.57 9.82
CA PHE A 107 -6.21 -4.98 8.46
C PHE A 107 -4.70 -4.98 8.26
N LEU A 108 -4.20 -5.95 7.51
CA LEU A 108 -2.79 -6.05 7.16
C LEU A 108 -2.51 -5.30 5.86
N GLN A 109 -1.62 -4.30 5.87
CA GLN A 109 -1.19 -3.69 4.62
C GLN A 109 -0.11 -4.54 3.93
N LEU A 110 -0.31 -4.85 2.64
CA LEU A 110 0.57 -5.63 1.79
C LEU A 110 1.14 -4.76 0.65
N THR A 111 2.42 -4.94 0.32
CA THR A 111 3.09 -4.20 -0.75
C THR A 111 3.82 -5.13 -1.72
N ALA A 112 3.79 -4.76 -3.00
CA ALA A 112 4.54 -5.42 -4.08
C ALA A 112 6.04 -5.06 -4.10
N GLY A 113 6.46 -4.13 -3.25
CA GLY A 113 7.83 -3.61 -3.24
C GLY A 113 7.91 -2.11 -3.46
N LEU A 114 9.12 -1.57 -3.34
CA LEU A 114 9.40 -0.13 -3.44
C LEU A 114 9.57 0.34 -4.88
N GLY A 115 9.89 -0.58 -5.81
CA GLY A 115 10.09 -0.27 -7.22
C GLY A 115 11.10 0.86 -7.44
N ARG A 116 10.75 1.85 -8.28
CA ARG A 116 11.66 2.98 -8.57
C ARG A 116 11.95 3.90 -7.36
N SER A 117 11.25 3.74 -6.26
CA SER A 117 11.51 4.46 -5.00
C SER A 117 12.38 3.67 -4.02
N ALA A 118 12.90 2.51 -4.42
CA ALA A 118 13.78 1.73 -3.58
C ALA A 118 15.06 2.51 -3.22
N LEU A 119 15.48 2.35 -1.95
CA LEU A 119 16.69 2.96 -1.43
C LEU A 119 17.78 1.88 -1.27
N PRO A 120 19.07 2.20 -1.51
CA PRO A 120 20.17 1.21 -1.47
C PRO A 120 20.40 0.56 -0.11
N ASN A 121 19.87 1.14 0.97
CA ASN A 121 19.91 0.55 2.30
C ASN A 121 18.83 -0.52 2.52
N PHE A 122 17.86 -0.62 1.61
CA PHE A 122 16.80 -1.64 1.64
C PHE A 122 16.93 -2.66 0.51
N VAL A 123 17.22 -2.20 -0.71
CA VAL A 123 17.34 -3.02 -1.92
C VAL A 123 18.63 -2.67 -2.64
N ASP A 124 19.39 -3.68 -3.11
CA ASP A 124 20.57 -3.43 -3.92
C ASP A 124 20.20 -2.72 -5.23
N MET A 125 21.01 -1.74 -5.65
CA MET A 125 20.73 -0.96 -6.87
C MET A 125 20.59 -1.81 -8.15
N LYS A 126 21.24 -2.98 -8.21
CA LYS A 126 21.13 -3.93 -9.33
C LYS A 126 19.74 -4.58 -9.43
N ASP A 127 18.99 -4.59 -8.33
CA ASP A 127 17.69 -5.25 -8.17
C ASP A 127 16.53 -4.23 -8.23
N PHE A 128 16.80 -2.95 -8.53
CA PHE A 128 15.74 -1.97 -8.73
C PHE A 128 14.88 -2.32 -9.93
N VAL A 129 13.56 -2.33 -9.73
CA VAL A 129 12.56 -2.75 -10.72
C VAL A 129 11.54 -1.64 -10.99
N ALA A 130 10.87 -1.72 -12.14
CA ALA A 130 9.80 -0.82 -12.55
C ALA A 130 8.91 -1.50 -13.60
N PRO A 131 7.72 -0.95 -13.92
CA PRO A 131 6.90 -1.48 -15.02
C PRO A 131 7.60 -1.41 -16.38
N SER A 132 8.42 -0.39 -16.62
CA SER A 132 9.23 -0.21 -17.85
C SER A 132 10.60 0.37 -17.48
N PRO A 133 11.63 0.27 -18.33
CA PRO A 133 12.95 0.80 -18.06
C PRO A 133 12.89 2.30 -17.72
N THR A 134 13.39 2.65 -16.54
CA THR A 134 13.41 4.03 -16.03
C THR A 134 14.57 4.24 -15.07
N THR A 135 14.60 5.35 -14.34
CA THR A 135 15.59 5.61 -13.31
C THR A 135 14.98 5.71 -11.94
N ASN A 136 15.76 5.34 -10.93
CA ASN A 136 15.35 5.43 -9.54
C ASN A 136 14.98 6.86 -9.14
N ARG A 137 14.01 7.01 -8.24
CA ARG A 137 13.50 8.31 -7.78
C ARG A 137 14.56 9.12 -7.05
N TRP A 138 15.35 8.46 -6.18
CA TRP A 138 16.30 9.11 -5.29
C TRP A 138 17.69 9.20 -5.89
N ILE A 139 18.04 8.26 -6.77
CA ILE A 139 19.34 8.14 -7.42
C ILE A 139 19.16 8.22 -8.94
N PRO A 140 19.15 9.43 -9.52
CA PRO A 140 18.77 9.65 -10.93
C PRO A 140 19.59 8.86 -11.97
N ASN A 141 20.80 8.42 -11.62
CA ASN A 141 21.66 7.65 -12.50
C ASN A 141 21.58 6.12 -12.27
N ALA A 142 20.83 5.66 -11.28
CA ALA A 142 20.60 4.24 -11.06
C ALA A 142 19.43 3.75 -11.93
N PRO A 143 19.67 2.78 -12.83
CA PRO A 143 18.60 2.23 -13.66
C PRO A 143 17.67 1.35 -12.84
N CYS A 144 16.37 1.35 -13.20
CA CYS A 144 15.40 0.34 -12.78
C CYS A 144 15.10 -0.53 -14.00
N ARG A 145 15.22 -1.85 -13.86
CA ARG A 145 14.88 -2.79 -14.93
C ARG A 145 13.38 -3.00 -15.03
N GLU A 146 12.93 -3.36 -16.21
CA GLU A 146 11.55 -3.80 -16.42
C GLU A 146 11.31 -5.16 -15.77
N LEU A 147 10.15 -5.32 -15.14
CA LEU A 147 9.67 -6.63 -14.69
C LEU A 147 9.23 -7.50 -15.86
N THR A 148 9.52 -8.79 -15.81
CA THR A 148 8.91 -9.74 -16.75
C THR A 148 7.45 -10.02 -16.38
N THR A 149 6.69 -10.57 -17.31
CA THR A 149 5.30 -10.99 -17.06
C THR A 149 5.23 -12.07 -15.97
N GLU A 150 6.19 -13.00 -15.98
CA GLU A 150 6.28 -14.10 -15.02
C GLU A 150 6.57 -13.56 -13.60
N GLU A 151 7.41 -12.53 -13.47
CA GLU A 151 7.66 -11.88 -12.18
C GLU A 151 6.41 -11.18 -11.65
N ILE A 152 5.63 -10.53 -12.51
CA ILE A 152 4.36 -9.89 -12.12
C ILE A 152 3.37 -10.96 -11.63
N GLU A 153 3.21 -12.05 -12.39
CA GLU A 153 2.33 -13.16 -12.02
C GLU A 153 2.77 -13.85 -10.71
N HIS A 154 4.08 -13.99 -10.50
CA HIS A 154 4.64 -14.47 -9.23
C HIS A 154 4.28 -13.56 -8.05
N ILE A 155 4.43 -12.24 -8.19
CA ILE A 155 4.06 -11.28 -7.15
C ILE A 155 2.55 -11.34 -6.85
N ILE A 156 1.68 -11.46 -7.87
CA ILE A 156 0.23 -11.62 -7.71
C ILE A 156 -0.09 -12.85 -6.84
N GLU A 157 0.55 -13.98 -7.13
CA GLU A 157 0.37 -15.22 -6.37
C GLU A 157 0.80 -15.04 -4.91
N LYS A 158 1.92 -14.32 -4.67
CA LYS A 158 2.42 -14.01 -3.33
C LYS A 158 1.49 -13.09 -2.52
N PHE A 159 0.77 -12.18 -3.17
CA PHE A 159 -0.30 -11.42 -2.50
C PHE A 159 -1.41 -12.35 -2.00
N GLY A 160 -1.82 -13.30 -2.82
CA GLY A 160 -2.82 -14.30 -2.43
C GLY A 160 -2.37 -15.14 -1.23
N ASP A 161 -1.12 -15.63 -1.25
CA ASP A 161 -0.54 -16.40 -0.15
C ASP A 161 -0.45 -15.58 1.14
N ALA A 162 0.05 -14.33 1.05
CA ALA A 162 0.13 -13.42 2.18
C ALA A 162 -1.24 -13.10 2.79
N ALA A 163 -2.28 -12.97 1.95
CA ALA A 163 -3.64 -12.74 2.42
C ALA A 163 -4.23 -13.97 3.14
N VAL A 164 -3.89 -15.19 2.72
CA VAL A 164 -4.27 -16.43 3.44
C VAL A 164 -3.62 -16.45 4.82
N ILE A 165 -2.33 -16.14 4.90
CA ILE A 165 -1.59 -16.05 6.17
C ILE A 165 -2.21 -14.96 7.07
N ALA A 166 -2.54 -13.79 6.51
CA ALA A 166 -3.24 -12.73 7.25
C ALA A 166 -4.57 -13.21 7.82
N LYS A 167 -5.40 -13.88 7.02
CA LYS A 167 -6.67 -14.46 7.46
C LYS A 167 -6.48 -15.48 8.58
N ASN A 168 -5.52 -16.39 8.45
CA ASN A 168 -5.20 -17.39 9.47
C ASN A 168 -4.71 -16.75 10.78
N SER A 169 -3.98 -15.64 10.66
CA SER A 169 -3.50 -14.83 11.79
C SER A 169 -4.60 -14.03 12.49
N GLY A 170 -5.83 -14.01 11.97
CA GLY A 170 -6.97 -13.31 12.55
C GLY A 170 -7.12 -11.85 12.10
N PHE A 171 -6.41 -11.40 11.07
CA PHE A 171 -6.72 -10.09 10.46
C PHE A 171 -8.12 -10.11 9.85
N ASP A 172 -8.85 -9.01 10.02
CA ASP A 172 -10.22 -8.85 9.52
C ASP A 172 -10.28 -8.57 8.01
N GLY A 173 -9.16 -8.21 7.38
CA GLY A 173 -9.01 -7.93 5.96
C GLY A 173 -7.57 -7.53 5.62
N VAL A 174 -7.35 -7.17 4.37
CA VAL A 174 -6.06 -6.66 3.90
C VAL A 174 -6.21 -5.33 3.17
N GLU A 175 -5.16 -4.51 3.21
CA GLU A 175 -5.00 -3.34 2.37
C GLU A 175 -3.85 -3.55 1.38
N ILE A 176 -4.10 -3.25 0.11
CA ILE A 176 -3.07 -3.27 -0.93
C ILE A 176 -2.47 -1.88 -1.07
N HIS A 177 -1.16 -1.77 -0.97
CA HIS A 177 -0.46 -0.51 -1.04
C HIS A 177 -0.14 -0.11 -2.48
N ALA A 178 -0.88 0.86 -3.01
CA ALA A 178 -0.71 1.38 -4.37
C ALA A 178 -0.68 2.91 -4.39
N VAL A 179 0.22 3.49 -3.59
CA VAL A 179 0.51 4.94 -3.60
C VAL A 179 2.01 5.21 -3.59
N HIS A 180 2.37 6.48 -3.54
CA HIS A 180 3.73 7.01 -3.43
C HIS A 180 4.57 6.87 -4.69
N GLU A 181 3.94 6.75 -5.85
CA GLU A 181 4.57 6.76 -7.18
C GLU A 181 6.04 6.41 -7.27
N GLY A 182 6.32 5.24 -7.08
CA GLY A 182 7.63 4.77 -6.94
C GLY A 182 7.52 3.42 -6.27
N TYR A 183 6.49 3.24 -5.45
CA TYR A 183 6.11 1.90 -5.08
C TYR A 183 5.62 1.18 -6.33
N LEU A 184 6.00 -0.07 -6.43
CA LEU A 184 5.94 -0.82 -7.68
C LEU A 184 4.55 -0.81 -8.31
N LEU A 185 3.52 -1.15 -7.52
CA LEU A 185 2.15 -1.27 -8.03
C LEU A 185 1.59 0.05 -8.55
N ASP A 186 1.87 1.17 -7.87
CA ASP A 186 1.37 2.48 -8.30
C ASP A 186 2.01 2.94 -9.62
N CYS A 187 3.31 2.64 -9.83
CA CYS A 187 3.98 2.93 -11.09
C CYS A 187 3.32 2.22 -12.29
N PHE A 188 2.74 1.04 -12.11
CA PHE A 188 2.02 0.35 -13.19
C PHE A 188 0.81 1.12 -13.67
N THR A 189 0.17 1.87 -12.79
CA THR A 189 -1.10 2.55 -13.10
C THR A 189 -0.92 3.81 -13.94
N MET A 190 0.29 4.38 -14.03
CA MET A 190 0.56 5.66 -14.69
C MET A 190 1.30 5.53 -16.01
N THR A 191 0.80 6.22 -17.05
CA THR A 191 1.45 6.26 -18.36
C THR A 191 2.87 6.83 -18.32
N LEU A 192 3.17 7.70 -17.33
CA LEU A 192 4.50 8.27 -17.16
C LEU A 192 5.58 7.21 -16.92
N PHE A 193 5.23 6.12 -16.22
CA PHE A 193 6.17 5.06 -15.83
C PHE A 193 5.90 3.74 -16.55
N ASN A 194 4.66 3.50 -16.97
CA ASN A 194 4.27 2.27 -17.64
C ASN A 194 4.14 2.47 -19.15
N GLN A 195 5.17 2.06 -19.88
CA GLN A 195 5.25 2.08 -21.35
C GLN A 195 5.14 0.66 -21.94
N ARG A 196 4.64 -0.32 -21.15
CA ARG A 196 4.49 -1.71 -21.58
C ARG A 196 3.49 -1.83 -22.72
N THR A 197 3.73 -2.84 -23.58
CA THR A 197 2.85 -3.20 -24.70
C THR A 197 2.17 -4.55 -24.53
N ASP A 198 2.44 -5.21 -23.41
CA ASP A 198 1.78 -6.46 -23.02
C ASP A 198 0.47 -6.20 -22.25
N LYS A 199 -0.13 -7.29 -21.67
CA LYS A 199 -1.41 -7.21 -20.94
C LYS A 199 -1.40 -6.27 -19.73
N TYR A 200 -0.23 -5.88 -19.21
CA TYR A 200 -0.07 -4.99 -18.05
C TYR A 200 0.21 -3.52 -18.40
N GLY A 201 0.08 -3.13 -19.67
CA GLY A 201 0.31 -1.78 -20.17
C GLY A 201 -0.80 -1.28 -21.09
N GLY A 202 -0.52 -0.20 -21.80
CA GLY A 202 -1.43 0.39 -22.78
C GLY A 202 -2.56 1.22 -22.16
N ASP A 203 -3.80 0.83 -22.34
CA ASP A 203 -4.96 1.56 -21.81
C ASP A 203 -5.09 1.47 -20.27
N LEU A 204 -6.04 2.20 -19.71
CA LEU A 204 -6.24 2.23 -18.25
C LEU A 204 -6.52 0.83 -17.68
N LYS A 205 -7.28 -0.02 -18.38
CA LYS A 205 -7.57 -1.39 -17.93
C LYS A 205 -6.30 -2.24 -17.89
N GLY A 206 -5.45 -2.13 -18.90
CA GLY A 206 -4.16 -2.82 -18.94
C GLY A 206 -3.24 -2.34 -17.81
N ARG A 207 -3.16 -1.03 -17.57
CA ARG A 207 -2.34 -0.45 -16.49
C ARG A 207 -2.85 -0.82 -15.08
N LEU A 208 -4.14 -1.05 -14.91
CA LEU A 208 -4.75 -1.50 -13.64
C LEU A 208 -4.77 -3.02 -13.48
N ARG A 209 -4.41 -3.79 -14.50
CA ARG A 209 -4.51 -5.25 -14.49
C ARG A 209 -3.74 -5.90 -13.34
N PHE A 210 -2.57 -5.40 -13.02
CA PHE A 210 -1.80 -5.91 -11.87
C PHE A 210 -2.64 -5.81 -10.59
N ALA A 211 -3.24 -4.66 -10.33
CA ALA A 211 -4.08 -4.46 -9.14
C ALA A 211 -5.38 -5.31 -9.19
N THR A 212 -6.01 -5.46 -10.36
CA THR A 212 -7.24 -6.27 -10.47
C THR A 212 -6.95 -7.76 -10.30
N GLU A 213 -5.87 -8.29 -10.88
CA GLU A 213 -5.46 -9.69 -10.71
C GLU A 213 -5.06 -9.99 -9.25
N ILE A 214 -4.50 -9.02 -8.50
CA ILE A 214 -4.23 -9.16 -7.07
C ILE A 214 -5.52 -9.37 -6.27
N VAL A 215 -6.52 -8.51 -6.42
CA VAL A 215 -7.78 -8.65 -5.65
C VAL A 215 -8.54 -9.91 -6.03
N GLU A 216 -8.58 -10.26 -7.31
CA GLU A 216 -9.17 -11.51 -7.80
C GLU A 216 -8.51 -12.74 -7.17
N THR A 217 -7.16 -12.77 -7.11
CA THR A 217 -6.39 -13.86 -6.49
C THR A 217 -6.67 -13.96 -4.99
N ILE A 218 -6.70 -12.83 -4.28
CA ILE A 218 -7.03 -12.80 -2.84
C ILE A 218 -8.45 -13.31 -2.60
N LYS A 219 -9.44 -12.82 -3.36
CA LYS A 219 -10.85 -13.26 -3.23
C LYS A 219 -11.03 -14.73 -3.55
N ASN A 220 -10.27 -15.27 -4.51
CA ASN A 220 -10.29 -16.70 -4.83
C ASN A 220 -9.72 -17.57 -3.71
N LYS A 221 -8.63 -17.14 -3.05
CA LYS A 221 -7.98 -17.90 -1.98
C LYS A 221 -8.64 -17.70 -0.60
N CYS A 222 -9.07 -16.49 -0.29
CA CYS A 222 -9.61 -16.14 1.03
C CYS A 222 -11.14 -16.17 1.10
N GLY A 223 -11.83 -16.25 -0.03
CA GLY A 223 -13.27 -16.12 -0.13
C GLY A 223 -13.72 -14.69 -0.43
N LYS A 224 -14.91 -14.56 -1.04
CA LYS A 224 -15.44 -13.27 -1.51
C LYS A 224 -15.73 -12.27 -0.38
N ASP A 225 -16.03 -12.80 0.81
CA ASP A 225 -16.40 -12.02 1.98
C ASP A 225 -15.18 -11.46 2.75
N PHE A 226 -13.94 -11.89 2.40
CA PHE A 226 -12.73 -11.36 3.03
C PHE A 226 -12.42 -9.97 2.46
N PRO A 227 -12.49 -8.88 3.26
CA PRO A 227 -12.32 -7.53 2.76
C PRO A 227 -10.92 -7.25 2.19
N VAL A 228 -10.90 -6.59 1.03
CA VAL A 228 -9.69 -6.08 0.40
C VAL A 228 -9.89 -4.61 0.09
N ILE A 229 -9.08 -3.75 0.67
CA ILE A 229 -9.07 -2.32 0.36
C ILE A 229 -7.82 -1.94 -0.42
N LEU A 230 -7.87 -0.85 -1.15
CA LEU A 230 -6.73 -0.32 -1.90
C LEU A 230 -6.36 1.06 -1.38
N ARG A 231 -5.12 1.24 -0.95
CA ARG A 231 -4.57 2.58 -0.74
C ARG A 231 -4.07 3.13 -2.06
N PHE A 232 -4.61 4.25 -2.48
CA PHE A 232 -4.56 4.68 -3.86
C PHE A 232 -4.54 6.22 -3.96
N SER A 233 -3.62 6.75 -4.74
CA SER A 233 -3.53 8.21 -4.96
C SER A 233 -4.55 8.66 -6.00
N ILE A 234 -5.43 9.58 -5.61
CA ILE A 234 -6.50 10.12 -6.48
C ILE A 234 -6.02 11.24 -7.40
N LYS A 235 -4.88 11.86 -7.08
CA LYS A 235 -4.23 12.88 -7.90
C LYS A 235 -2.75 12.94 -7.60
N SER A 236 -1.92 12.91 -8.65
CA SER A 236 -0.47 12.79 -8.52
C SER A 236 0.24 14.11 -8.26
N TYR A 237 -0.28 15.21 -8.79
CA TYR A 237 0.35 16.55 -8.77
C TYR A 237 1.72 16.62 -9.43
N ILE A 238 1.94 15.86 -10.50
CA ILE A 238 3.21 15.82 -11.24
C ILE A 238 3.12 16.72 -12.48
N LYS A 239 3.95 17.74 -12.55
CA LYS A 239 4.12 18.54 -13.78
C LYS A 239 5.34 18.14 -14.62
N GLN A 240 6.33 17.52 -14.02
CA GLN A 240 7.49 16.89 -14.68
C GLN A 240 8.01 15.75 -13.82
N LEU A 241 8.81 14.87 -14.41
CA LEU A 241 9.49 13.83 -13.65
C LEU A 241 10.29 14.45 -12.49
N ARG A 242 10.04 14.00 -11.27
CA ARG A 242 10.62 14.50 -10.01
C ARG A 242 10.24 15.95 -9.67
N GLN A 243 9.19 16.48 -10.24
CA GLN A 243 8.72 17.84 -9.96
C GLN A 243 7.20 17.91 -9.85
N GLY A 244 6.71 18.37 -8.70
CA GLY A 244 5.30 18.64 -8.47
C GLY A 244 4.85 20.02 -8.91
N GLY A 245 3.52 20.18 -9.05
CA GLY A 245 2.87 21.49 -9.16
C GLY A 245 2.71 22.14 -7.79
N LEU A 246 2.82 23.47 -7.74
CA LEU A 246 2.55 24.23 -6.52
C LEU A 246 1.02 24.38 -6.30
N PRO A 247 0.57 24.56 -5.06
CA PRO A 247 -0.82 24.89 -4.79
C PRO A 247 -1.26 26.14 -5.56
N GLY A 248 -2.33 26.02 -6.37
CA GLY A 248 -2.85 27.12 -7.19
C GLY A 248 -2.10 27.37 -8.52
N GLU A 249 -1.06 26.62 -8.80
CA GLU A 249 -0.37 26.65 -10.11
C GLU A 249 -1.24 25.94 -11.16
N ASP A 250 -1.37 26.57 -12.33
CA ASP A 250 -1.96 25.93 -13.50
C ASP A 250 -0.88 25.14 -14.24
N PHE A 251 -1.03 23.81 -14.30
CA PHE A 251 -0.09 22.92 -14.98
C PHE A 251 -0.83 21.71 -15.59
N LYS A 252 -0.23 21.11 -16.60
CA LYS A 252 -0.69 19.84 -17.15
C LYS A 252 -0.24 18.70 -16.24
N GLU A 253 -1.20 17.96 -15.65
CA GLU A 253 -0.92 16.75 -14.90
C GLU A 253 -0.28 15.68 -15.80
N LEU A 254 0.85 15.11 -15.39
CA LEU A 254 1.51 14.01 -16.08
C LEU A 254 1.29 12.64 -15.41
N GLY A 255 0.89 12.67 -14.15
CA GLY A 255 0.47 11.48 -13.40
C GLY A 255 -1.03 11.22 -13.57
N ARG A 256 -1.67 10.79 -12.50
CA ARG A 256 -3.13 10.59 -12.47
C ARG A 256 -3.82 11.91 -12.12
N ASP A 257 -4.86 12.25 -12.88
CA ASP A 257 -5.82 13.28 -12.53
C ASP A 257 -7.10 12.70 -11.93
N ILE A 258 -8.00 13.57 -11.51
CA ILE A 258 -9.26 13.16 -10.85
C ILE A 258 -10.18 12.38 -11.80
N ASP A 259 -10.20 12.71 -13.08
CA ASP A 259 -11.07 12.04 -14.05
C ASP A 259 -10.61 10.61 -14.29
N GLU A 260 -9.29 10.38 -14.49
CA GLU A 260 -8.71 9.03 -14.55
C GLU A 260 -8.91 8.26 -13.23
N ALA A 261 -8.80 8.95 -12.08
CA ALA A 261 -9.03 8.31 -10.78
C ALA A 261 -10.47 7.79 -10.63
N ILE A 262 -11.47 8.55 -11.07
CA ILE A 262 -12.88 8.14 -11.03
C ILE A 262 -13.11 6.88 -11.89
N GLU A 263 -12.50 6.83 -13.09
CA GLU A 263 -12.59 5.66 -13.96
C GLU A 263 -11.84 4.45 -13.37
N ALA A 264 -10.66 4.68 -12.82
CA ALA A 264 -9.88 3.64 -12.15
C ALA A 264 -10.63 3.00 -10.98
N VAL A 265 -11.25 3.82 -10.10
CA VAL A 265 -12.04 3.33 -8.96
C VAL A 265 -13.19 2.43 -9.41
N LYS A 266 -13.89 2.76 -10.50
CA LYS A 266 -14.97 1.91 -11.04
C LYS A 266 -14.44 0.54 -11.48
N ILE A 267 -13.33 0.51 -12.23
CA ILE A 267 -12.70 -0.74 -12.69
C ILE A 267 -12.25 -1.58 -11.49
N LEU A 268 -11.62 -0.95 -10.50
CA LEU A 268 -11.10 -1.62 -9.31
C LEU A 268 -12.23 -2.14 -8.42
N GLN A 269 -13.32 -1.38 -8.26
CA GLN A 269 -14.50 -1.83 -7.54
C GLN A 269 -15.18 -3.03 -8.23
N GLU A 270 -15.31 -2.99 -9.56
CA GLU A 270 -15.84 -4.13 -10.34
C GLU A 270 -14.97 -5.38 -10.21
N ALA A 271 -13.65 -5.22 -10.05
CA ALA A 271 -12.71 -6.33 -9.83
C ALA A 271 -12.82 -6.96 -8.43
N GLY A 272 -13.39 -6.24 -7.43
CA GLY A 272 -13.66 -6.79 -6.10
C GLY A 272 -13.05 -6.05 -4.91
N TYR A 273 -12.50 -4.85 -5.08
CA TYR A 273 -12.11 -4.01 -3.94
C TYR A 273 -13.33 -3.50 -3.18
N ASP A 274 -13.32 -3.64 -1.86
CA ASP A 274 -14.46 -3.30 -0.98
C ASP A 274 -14.44 -1.83 -0.53
N ALA A 275 -13.26 -1.20 -0.49
CA ALA A 275 -13.08 0.20 -0.12
C ALA A 275 -11.75 0.76 -0.65
N PHE A 276 -11.60 2.09 -0.54
CA PHE A 276 -10.40 2.80 -0.96
C PHE A 276 -9.91 3.72 0.17
N ASP A 277 -8.63 3.60 0.52
CA ASP A 277 -7.91 4.59 1.32
C ASP A 277 -7.34 5.65 0.37
N ALA A 278 -8.08 6.76 0.21
CA ALA A 278 -7.76 7.78 -0.76
C ALA A 278 -6.64 8.70 -0.28
N ASP A 279 -5.55 8.73 -1.03
CA ASP A 279 -4.40 9.60 -0.81
C ASP A 279 -4.26 10.64 -1.94
N ALA A 280 -3.33 11.56 -1.82
CA ALA A 280 -3.03 12.58 -2.81
C ALA A 280 -1.54 12.90 -2.83
N GLY A 281 -1.01 13.14 -4.04
CA GLY A 281 0.42 13.34 -4.26
C GLY A 281 1.20 12.04 -4.33
N THR A 282 2.49 12.18 -4.54
CA THR A 282 3.41 11.10 -4.84
C THR A 282 4.80 11.50 -4.38
N TYR A 283 5.78 10.60 -4.41
CA TYR A 283 7.16 10.98 -4.13
C TYR A 283 7.73 12.00 -5.14
N ASP A 284 7.27 11.99 -6.37
CA ASP A 284 7.72 12.98 -7.37
C ASP A 284 7.17 14.39 -7.12
N SER A 285 6.01 14.50 -6.48
CA SER A 285 5.38 15.78 -6.11
C SER A 285 5.54 16.16 -4.63
N TRP A 286 6.10 15.28 -3.81
CA TRP A 286 6.09 15.41 -2.35
C TRP A 286 6.60 16.75 -1.84
N TYR A 287 7.75 17.23 -2.32
CA TYR A 287 8.31 18.51 -1.87
C TYR A 287 7.43 19.74 -2.16
N TRP A 288 6.50 19.60 -3.10
CA TRP A 288 5.56 20.67 -3.49
C TRP A 288 4.18 20.50 -2.85
N ALA A 289 3.77 19.27 -2.58
CA ALA A 289 2.48 18.95 -1.98
C ALA A 289 2.47 19.06 -0.45
N HIS A 290 3.61 18.83 0.21
CA HIS A 290 3.73 18.95 1.65
C HIS A 290 4.05 20.38 2.08
N PRO A 291 3.33 20.94 3.07
CA PRO A 291 3.74 22.19 3.66
C PRO A 291 5.11 22.00 4.36
N PRO A 292 5.97 23.02 4.36
CA PRO A 292 7.22 22.98 5.10
C PRO A 292 6.95 22.76 6.60
N MET A 293 7.74 21.91 7.24
CA MET A 293 7.59 21.62 8.67
C MET A 293 7.87 22.85 9.52
N TYR A 294 8.65 23.83 9.00
CA TYR A 294 8.87 25.13 9.59
C TYR A 294 8.61 26.21 8.57
N PHE A 295 7.57 27.01 8.76
CA PHE A 295 7.15 28.09 7.87
C PHE A 295 8.26 29.08 7.50
N GLU A 296 9.17 29.36 8.44
CA GLU A 296 10.23 30.35 8.27
C GLU A 296 11.52 29.80 7.63
N LYS A 297 11.74 28.50 7.69
CA LYS A 297 13.03 27.91 7.28
C LYS A 297 12.92 26.82 6.23
N GLY A 298 11.71 26.30 6.01
CA GLY A 298 11.48 25.17 5.11
C GLY A 298 12.21 23.89 5.53
N MET A 299 11.78 22.76 5.00
CA MET A 299 12.49 21.48 5.08
C MET A 299 12.84 21.04 3.65
N TYR A 300 13.60 21.86 2.95
CA TYR A 300 13.99 21.57 1.58
C TYR A 300 15.49 21.38 1.48
#